data_2675fd9b4ef615bedbf8881eec9a14a0
#
_entry.id   2675fd9b4ef615bedbf8881eec9a14a0
#
_cell.length_a   1.000
_cell.length_b   1.000
_cell.length_c   1.000
_cell.angle_alpha   90.00
_cell.angle_beta   90.00
_cell.angle_gamma   90.00
#
_symmetry.space_group_name_H-M   'P 1'
#
loop_
_entity.id
_entity.type
_entity.pdbx_description
1 polymer ?
#
loop_
_entity_poly.entity_id
_entity_poly.type
_entity_poly.pdbx_seq_one_letter_code
_entity_poly.pdbx_strand_id
1 'polypeptide(L)'
;MRFTIAALAVTALTVTATPALAGPPFICHAFELSGSPSLPWSDTAAGWNTPDPAYDVTKLTADVTRLLTPAMPVSARMETLRRATIYASRDREVAASLLKALETRAQANPADANALFDAGFLTEAYRQASRVYEWDMLAGRAKAQWTMRAEPAGDGAKLIDAAVALNTAQAPEMRKARQLLMR
;
A
#
# COMPACT_ATOMS: atom_id res chain seq x y z
N MET A 1 1.89 -46.23 58.22
CA MET A 1 2.16 -45.79 56.85
C MET A 1 1.20 -44.65 56.49
N ARG A 2 1.69 -43.42 56.42
CA ARG A 2 0.88 -42.22 56.06
C ARG A 2 1.31 -41.78 54.67
N PHE A 3 0.41 -41.88 53.67
CA PHE A 3 0.64 -41.39 52.31
C PHE A 3 0.16 -39.95 52.23
N THR A 4 1.09 -39.03 51.97
CA THR A 4 0.82 -37.63 51.72
C THR A 4 0.67 -37.46 50.18
N ILE A 5 -0.52 -37.09 49.74
CA ILE A 5 -0.80 -36.78 48.31
C ILE A 5 -0.47 -35.30 48.10
N ALA A 6 0.55 -35.02 47.32
CA ALA A 6 0.88 -33.66 46.89
C ALA A 6 0.03 -33.30 45.64
N ALA A 7 -0.84 -32.30 45.78
CA ALA A 7 -1.62 -31.78 44.68
C ALA A 7 -0.78 -30.77 43.90
N LEU A 8 -0.48 -31.07 42.63
CA LEU A 8 0.14 -30.12 41.67
C LEU A 8 -0.96 -29.21 41.11
N ALA A 9 -0.90 -27.94 41.47
CA ALA A 9 -1.74 -26.91 40.83
C ALA A 9 -1.11 -26.46 39.50
N VAL A 10 -1.73 -26.83 38.38
CA VAL A 10 -1.37 -26.34 37.06
C VAL A 10 -2.07 -25.00 36.82
N THR A 11 -1.32 -23.90 36.86
CA THR A 11 -1.81 -22.56 36.54
C THR A 11 -1.78 -22.40 35.01
N ALA A 12 -2.95 -22.47 34.39
CA ALA A 12 -3.08 -22.18 32.95
C ALA A 12 -2.98 -20.66 32.74
N LEU A 13 -1.87 -20.19 32.12
CA LEU A 13 -1.75 -18.83 31.62
C LEU A 13 -2.64 -18.70 30.35
N THR A 14 -3.79 -18.08 30.51
CA THR A 14 -4.59 -17.63 29.35
C THR A 14 -3.97 -16.38 28.74
N VAL A 15 -3.24 -16.55 27.65
CA VAL A 15 -2.80 -15.42 26.81
C VAL A 15 -4.04 -14.87 26.10
N THR A 16 -4.59 -13.78 26.60
CA THR A 16 -5.63 -13.01 25.90
C THR A 16 -4.97 -12.30 24.72
N ALA A 17 -5.07 -12.88 23.53
CA ALA A 17 -4.73 -12.18 22.29
C ALA A 17 -5.72 -11.01 22.14
N THR A 18 -5.26 -9.79 22.40
CA THR A 18 -6.01 -8.58 22.03
C THR A 18 -6.19 -8.59 20.52
N PRO A 19 -7.44 -8.52 20.00
CA PRO A 19 -7.64 -8.37 18.57
C PRO A 19 -6.94 -7.08 18.15
N ALA A 20 -5.91 -7.19 17.31
CA ALA A 20 -5.35 -6.03 16.65
C ALA A 20 -6.49 -5.38 15.86
N LEU A 21 -6.92 -4.18 16.27
CA LEU A 21 -7.83 -3.34 15.51
C LEU A 21 -7.09 -2.95 14.22
N ALA A 22 -7.16 -3.83 13.23
CA ALA A 22 -6.74 -3.51 11.89
C ALA A 22 -7.66 -2.38 11.41
N GLY A 23 -7.11 -1.17 11.29
CA GLY A 23 -7.82 -0.06 10.66
C GLY A 23 -8.16 -0.43 9.21
N PRO A 24 -9.06 0.30 8.56
CA PRO A 24 -9.39 0.04 7.17
C PRO A 24 -8.12 0.08 6.30
N PRO A 25 -8.06 -0.73 5.23
CA PRO A 25 -6.92 -0.78 4.32
C PRO A 25 -6.55 0.61 3.79
N PHE A 26 -5.26 0.87 3.51
CA PHE A 26 -4.82 2.18 3.02
C PHE A 26 -5.55 2.60 1.74
N ILE A 27 -5.89 1.64 0.87
CA ILE A 27 -6.64 1.88 -0.36
C ILE A 27 -8.00 2.54 -0.10
N CYS A 28 -8.52 2.38 1.11
CA CYS A 28 -9.75 2.99 1.59
C CYS A 28 -9.57 4.40 2.18
N HIS A 29 -8.37 4.98 2.16
CA HIS A 29 -8.08 6.31 2.69
C HIS A 29 -7.60 7.24 1.58
N ALA A 30 -8.31 8.35 1.37
CA ALA A 30 -7.77 9.43 0.56
C ALA A 30 -6.72 10.20 1.37
N PHE A 31 -5.63 10.59 0.71
CA PHE A 31 -4.58 11.43 1.29
C PHE A 31 -4.67 12.84 0.71
N GLU A 32 -4.21 13.81 1.49
CA GLU A 32 -4.19 15.19 1.05
C GLU A 32 -3.17 15.42 -0.05
N LEU A 33 -3.59 16.07 -1.13
CA LEU A 33 -2.73 16.45 -2.25
C LEU A 33 -1.91 17.70 -1.96
N SER A 34 -2.30 18.50 -0.97
CA SER A 34 -1.62 19.76 -0.60
C SER A 34 -1.36 20.67 -1.81
N GLY A 35 -2.31 20.74 -2.74
CA GLY A 35 -2.20 21.50 -3.98
C GLY A 35 -1.35 20.86 -5.08
N SER A 36 -0.80 19.68 -4.86
CA SER A 36 -0.03 18.95 -5.87
C SER A 36 -0.95 18.33 -6.94
N PRO A 37 -0.52 18.26 -8.20
CA PRO A 37 -1.24 17.52 -9.22
C PRO A 37 -1.25 16.02 -8.89
N SER A 38 -2.32 15.33 -9.30
CA SER A 38 -2.45 13.88 -9.18
C SER A 38 -3.17 13.31 -10.40
N LEU A 39 -3.35 11.99 -10.43
CA LEU A 39 -4.15 11.33 -11.47
C LEU A 39 -5.59 11.84 -11.44
N PRO A 40 -6.28 11.92 -12.61
CA PRO A 40 -7.69 12.26 -12.68
C PRO A 40 -8.50 11.40 -11.71
N TRP A 41 -9.53 12.00 -11.11
CA TRP A 41 -10.36 11.31 -10.15
C TRP A 41 -11.78 11.83 -10.25
N SER A 42 -12.75 10.96 -10.03
CA SER A 42 -14.15 11.39 -10.09
C SER A 42 -14.55 12.13 -8.81
N ASP A 43 -15.08 13.34 -8.97
CA ASP A 43 -15.63 14.15 -7.86
C ASP A 43 -17.11 13.84 -7.61
N THR A 44 -17.63 12.75 -8.20
CA THR A 44 -19.04 12.40 -8.05
C THR A 44 -19.34 11.85 -6.66
N ALA A 45 -20.61 12.01 -6.22
CA ALA A 45 -21.14 11.45 -4.98
C ALA A 45 -21.06 9.90 -4.87
N ALA A 46 -20.59 9.21 -5.92
CA ALA A 46 -20.39 7.76 -5.93
C ALA A 46 -19.30 7.27 -4.99
N GLY A 47 -18.57 8.18 -4.36
CA GLY A 47 -17.60 7.88 -3.31
C GLY A 47 -16.18 8.29 -3.65
N TRP A 48 -15.44 8.62 -2.62
CA TRP A 48 -14.04 9.04 -2.63
C TRP A 48 -13.07 8.01 -3.26
N ASN A 49 -13.53 6.81 -3.54
CA ASN A 49 -12.75 5.70 -4.13
C ASN A 49 -13.14 5.40 -5.58
N THR A 50 -13.69 6.37 -6.29
CA THR A 50 -14.17 6.19 -7.66
C THR A 50 -13.19 6.79 -8.66
N PRO A 51 -12.47 5.95 -9.45
CA PRO A 51 -11.62 6.43 -10.52
C PRO A 51 -12.44 7.10 -11.62
N ASP A 52 -11.87 8.09 -12.29
CA ASP A 52 -12.48 8.70 -13.47
C ASP A 52 -12.64 7.64 -14.58
N PRO A 53 -13.88 7.32 -15.01
CA PRO A 53 -14.12 6.31 -16.03
C PRO A 53 -13.60 6.71 -17.43
N ALA A 54 -13.36 7.99 -17.66
CA ALA A 54 -12.83 8.50 -18.92
C ALA A 54 -11.28 8.43 -19.00
N TYR A 55 -10.61 8.11 -17.89
CA TYR A 55 -9.15 8.03 -17.88
C TYR A 55 -8.63 6.82 -18.67
N ASP A 56 -7.73 7.10 -19.60
CA ASP A 56 -7.04 6.08 -20.39
C ASP A 56 -5.93 5.41 -19.56
N VAL A 57 -6.21 4.23 -19.02
CA VAL A 57 -5.30 3.49 -18.14
C VAL A 57 -3.99 3.07 -18.82
N THR A 58 -3.93 3.04 -20.15
CA THR A 58 -2.69 2.73 -20.88
C THR A 58 -1.61 3.81 -20.66
N LYS A 59 -2.01 5.01 -20.28
CA LYS A 59 -1.11 6.14 -19.94
C LYS A 59 -0.61 6.11 -18.50
N LEU A 60 -1.12 5.19 -17.67
CA LEU A 60 -0.90 5.22 -16.22
C LEU A 60 0.58 5.28 -15.84
N THR A 61 1.42 4.42 -16.40
CA THR A 61 2.86 4.40 -16.11
C THR A 61 3.55 5.72 -16.43
N ALA A 62 3.26 6.29 -17.59
CA ALA A 62 3.84 7.57 -18.01
C ALA A 62 3.38 8.73 -17.12
N ASP A 63 2.07 8.79 -16.82
CA ASP A 63 1.49 9.85 -16.01
C ASP A 63 1.99 9.79 -14.56
N VAL A 64 2.01 8.61 -13.95
CA VAL A 64 2.55 8.44 -12.58
C VAL A 64 4.02 8.85 -12.52
N THR A 65 4.84 8.38 -13.47
CA THR A 65 6.27 8.73 -13.49
C THR A 65 6.49 10.24 -13.64
N ARG A 66 5.67 10.92 -14.43
CA ARG A 66 5.71 12.37 -14.62
C ARG A 66 5.27 13.14 -13.37
N LEU A 67 4.28 12.63 -12.65
CA LEU A 67 3.74 13.26 -11.44
C LEU A 67 4.68 13.15 -10.25
N LEU A 68 5.38 12.03 -10.08
CA LEU A 68 6.26 11.76 -8.94
C LEU A 68 7.58 12.56 -9.01
N THR A 69 7.46 13.88 -8.94
CA THR A 69 8.61 14.80 -8.95
C THR A 69 9.34 14.83 -7.61
N PRO A 70 10.62 15.25 -7.55
CA PRO A 70 11.36 15.39 -6.28
C PRO A 70 10.69 16.34 -5.27
N ALA A 71 9.99 17.37 -5.75
CA ALA A 71 9.32 18.37 -4.92
C ALA A 71 7.95 17.94 -4.38
N MET A 72 7.40 16.80 -4.86
CA MET A 72 6.08 16.34 -4.43
C MET A 72 6.10 15.90 -2.95
N PRO A 73 5.18 16.40 -2.10
CA PRO A 73 5.05 15.97 -0.71
C PRO A 73 4.73 14.47 -0.58
N VAL A 74 5.13 13.85 0.53
CA VAL A 74 4.88 12.41 0.77
C VAL A 74 3.40 12.07 0.72
N SER A 75 2.52 12.89 1.31
CA SER A 75 1.06 12.68 1.26
C SER A 75 0.52 12.64 -0.17
N ALA A 76 0.96 13.58 -1.03
CA ALA A 76 0.55 13.62 -2.42
C ALA A 76 1.10 12.43 -3.23
N ARG A 77 2.33 11.95 -2.94
CA ARG A 77 2.87 10.69 -3.48
C ARG A 77 2.00 9.51 -3.12
N MET A 78 1.65 9.40 -1.83
CA MET A 78 0.77 8.34 -1.33
C MET A 78 -0.57 8.35 -2.05
N GLU A 79 -1.20 9.52 -2.22
CA GLU A 79 -2.48 9.62 -2.93
C GLU A 79 -2.35 9.27 -4.41
N THR A 80 -1.30 9.75 -5.08
CA THR A 80 -1.03 9.42 -6.49
C THR A 80 -0.84 7.92 -6.67
N LEU A 81 -0.06 7.27 -5.80
CA LEU A 81 0.18 5.82 -5.86
C LEU A 81 -1.05 5.00 -5.45
N ARG A 82 -1.87 5.50 -4.50
CA ARG A 82 -3.16 4.89 -4.16
C ARG A 82 -4.11 4.90 -5.37
N ARG A 83 -4.29 6.05 -6.02
CA ARG A 83 -5.12 6.15 -7.24
C ARG A 83 -4.58 5.25 -8.34
N ALA A 84 -3.26 5.24 -8.53
CA ALA A 84 -2.59 4.37 -9.49
C ALA A 84 -2.86 2.88 -9.21
N THR A 85 -2.83 2.46 -7.94
CA THR A 85 -3.17 1.09 -7.54
C THR A 85 -4.60 0.74 -7.93
N ILE A 86 -5.56 1.64 -7.71
CA ILE A 86 -6.97 1.42 -8.05
C ILE A 86 -7.16 1.33 -9.57
N TYR A 87 -6.53 2.21 -10.35
CA TYR A 87 -6.57 2.11 -11.81
C TYR A 87 -5.93 0.81 -12.32
N ALA A 88 -4.75 0.47 -11.81
CA ALA A 88 -4.00 -0.73 -12.20
C ALA A 88 -4.70 -2.04 -11.81
N SER A 89 -5.63 -1.99 -10.85
CA SER A 89 -6.34 -3.17 -10.35
C SER A 89 -7.12 -3.93 -11.42
N ARG A 90 -7.44 -3.27 -12.53
CA ARG A 90 -8.25 -3.82 -13.61
C ARG A 90 -7.43 -4.40 -14.76
N ASP A 91 -6.12 -4.13 -14.80
CA ASP A 91 -5.25 -4.54 -15.88
C ASP A 91 -3.88 -4.99 -15.34
N ARG A 92 -3.61 -6.28 -15.47
CA ARG A 92 -2.39 -6.91 -14.98
C ARG A 92 -1.13 -6.39 -15.67
N GLU A 93 -1.21 -6.10 -16.96
CA GLU A 93 -0.05 -5.64 -17.74
C GLU A 93 0.30 -4.20 -17.37
N VAL A 94 -0.72 -3.36 -17.22
CA VAL A 94 -0.55 -1.99 -16.72
C VAL A 94 0.05 -1.99 -15.31
N ALA A 95 -0.45 -2.85 -14.42
CA ALA A 95 0.07 -2.96 -13.06
C ALA A 95 1.55 -3.39 -13.06
N ALA A 96 1.90 -4.42 -13.84
CA ALA A 96 3.27 -4.91 -13.96
C ALA A 96 4.21 -3.86 -14.57
N SER A 97 3.74 -3.13 -15.59
CA SER A 97 4.50 -2.06 -16.24
C SER A 97 4.82 -0.93 -15.26
N LEU A 98 3.84 -0.47 -14.49
CA LEU A 98 4.02 0.59 -13.50
C LEU A 98 5.00 0.17 -12.40
N LEU A 99 4.82 -1.03 -11.83
CA LEU A 99 5.71 -1.54 -10.79
C LEU A 99 7.15 -1.62 -11.29
N LYS A 100 7.35 -2.23 -12.47
CA LYS A 100 8.67 -2.33 -13.11
C LYS A 100 9.32 -0.97 -13.34
N ALA A 101 8.55 0.04 -13.77
CA ALA A 101 9.08 1.38 -14.00
C ALA A 101 9.60 2.02 -12.69
N LEU A 102 8.86 1.92 -11.59
CA LEU A 102 9.28 2.46 -10.30
C LEU A 102 10.45 1.68 -9.69
N GLU A 103 10.46 0.35 -9.78
CA GLU A 103 11.59 -0.48 -9.35
C GLU A 103 12.86 -0.14 -10.15
N THR A 104 12.76 0.02 -11.46
CA THR A 104 13.88 0.41 -12.31
C THR A 104 14.44 1.77 -11.90
N ARG A 105 13.57 2.74 -11.61
CA ARG A 105 13.98 4.07 -11.14
C ARG A 105 14.71 3.99 -9.79
N ALA A 106 14.22 3.20 -8.85
CA ALA A 106 14.85 2.99 -7.54
C ALA A 106 16.22 2.28 -7.67
N GLN A 107 16.32 1.30 -8.55
CA GLN A 107 17.59 0.59 -8.83
C GLN A 107 18.62 1.48 -9.52
N ALA A 108 18.19 2.35 -10.44
CA ALA A 108 19.08 3.27 -11.13
C ALA A 108 19.67 4.35 -10.21
N ASN A 109 18.98 4.71 -9.15
CA ASN A 109 19.46 5.68 -8.18
C ASN A 109 19.12 5.25 -6.73
N PRO A 110 19.91 4.35 -6.14
CA PRO A 110 19.67 3.85 -4.79
C PRO A 110 19.88 4.89 -3.67
N ALA A 111 20.38 6.07 -3.99
CA ALA A 111 20.47 7.21 -3.07
C ALA A 111 19.25 8.16 -3.16
N ASP A 112 18.33 7.95 -4.10
CA ASP A 112 17.08 8.73 -4.20
C ASP A 112 16.02 8.17 -3.26
N ALA A 113 15.87 8.79 -2.10
CA ALA A 113 14.88 8.40 -1.10
C ALA A 113 13.45 8.37 -1.65
N ASN A 114 13.10 9.31 -2.57
CA ASN A 114 11.78 9.35 -3.17
C ASN A 114 11.55 8.18 -4.12
N ALA A 115 12.56 7.81 -4.92
CA ALA A 115 12.46 6.66 -5.81
C ALA A 115 12.30 5.34 -5.03
N LEU A 116 13.06 5.17 -3.94
CA LEU A 116 12.92 4.02 -3.04
C LEU A 116 11.54 3.97 -2.38
N PHE A 117 11.06 5.13 -1.88
CA PHE A 117 9.74 5.23 -1.28
C PHE A 117 8.64 4.89 -2.27
N ASP A 118 8.67 5.46 -3.48
CA ASP A 118 7.66 5.24 -4.51
C ASP A 118 7.54 3.75 -4.90
N ALA A 119 8.68 3.09 -5.12
CA ALA A 119 8.71 1.67 -5.44
C ALA A 119 8.23 0.81 -4.26
N GLY A 120 8.71 1.10 -3.06
CA GLY A 120 8.34 0.39 -1.84
C GLY A 120 6.86 0.56 -1.52
N PHE A 121 6.34 1.78 -1.61
CA PHE A 121 4.93 2.07 -1.35
C PHE A 121 4.02 1.35 -2.35
N LEU A 122 4.33 1.40 -3.66
CA LEU A 122 3.53 0.71 -4.66
C LEU A 122 3.54 -0.81 -4.47
N THR A 123 4.70 -1.39 -4.14
CA THR A 123 4.83 -2.83 -3.85
C THR A 123 3.88 -3.26 -2.74
N GLU A 124 3.90 -2.54 -1.60
CA GLU A 124 3.04 -2.87 -0.46
C GLU A 124 1.57 -2.53 -0.74
N ALA A 125 1.32 -1.46 -1.52
CA ALA A 125 -0.01 -1.09 -1.96
C ALA A 125 -0.66 -2.21 -2.79
N TYR A 126 0.07 -2.79 -3.72
CA TYR A 126 -0.39 -3.92 -4.52
C TYR A 126 -0.64 -5.16 -3.67
N ARG A 127 0.26 -5.44 -2.71
CA ARG A 127 0.09 -6.56 -1.78
C ARG A 127 -1.15 -6.42 -0.90
N GLN A 128 -1.37 -5.22 -0.36
CA GLN A 128 -2.57 -4.96 0.44
C GLN A 128 -3.85 -5.00 -0.41
N ALA A 129 -3.82 -4.41 -1.60
CA ALA A 129 -4.96 -4.41 -2.51
C ALA A 129 -5.36 -5.85 -2.90
N SER A 130 -4.40 -6.72 -3.20
CA SER A 130 -4.68 -8.14 -3.50
C SER A 130 -5.46 -8.82 -2.39
N ARG A 131 -5.07 -8.61 -1.12
CA ARG A 131 -5.77 -9.19 0.05
C ARG A 131 -7.19 -8.64 0.21
N VAL A 132 -7.39 -7.35 0.00
CA VAL A 132 -8.70 -6.69 0.12
C VAL A 132 -9.66 -7.22 -0.94
N TYR A 133 -9.22 -7.33 -2.17
CA TYR A 133 -10.05 -7.81 -3.27
C TYR A 133 -10.34 -9.31 -3.16
N GLU A 134 -9.41 -10.11 -2.65
CA GLU A 134 -9.65 -11.52 -2.34
C GLU A 134 -10.73 -11.68 -1.27
N TRP A 135 -10.67 -10.86 -0.21
CA TRP A 135 -11.66 -10.86 0.85
C TRP A 135 -13.05 -10.44 0.36
N ASP A 136 -13.15 -9.43 -0.49
CA ASP A 136 -14.42 -9.00 -1.09
C ASP A 136 -15.02 -10.06 -2.02
N MET A 137 -14.18 -10.79 -2.76
CA MET A 137 -14.61 -11.93 -3.56
C MET A 137 -15.18 -13.06 -2.71
N LEU A 138 -14.52 -13.42 -1.61
CA LEU A 138 -14.99 -14.45 -0.67
C LEU A 138 -16.29 -14.04 0.01
N ALA A 139 -16.47 -12.73 0.27
CA ALA A 139 -17.71 -12.20 0.83
C ALA A 139 -18.86 -12.04 -0.19
N GLY A 140 -18.64 -12.38 -1.45
CA GLY A 140 -19.63 -12.27 -2.53
C GLY A 140 -20.01 -10.83 -2.89
N ARG A 141 -19.24 -9.84 -2.43
CA ARG A 141 -19.53 -8.41 -2.59
C ARG A 141 -18.96 -7.78 -3.85
N ALA A 142 -17.95 -8.39 -4.46
CA ALA A 142 -17.34 -7.82 -5.63
C ALA A 142 -17.36 -8.78 -6.81
N LYS A 143 -17.93 -8.34 -7.91
CA LYS A 143 -17.52 -8.77 -9.25
C LYS A 143 -16.24 -8.03 -9.65
N ALA A 144 -15.34 -7.79 -8.69
CA ALA A 144 -14.12 -7.05 -8.96
C ALA A 144 -13.21 -7.93 -9.82
N GLN A 145 -12.98 -7.46 -11.01
CA GLN A 145 -12.02 -8.03 -11.95
C GLN A 145 -10.60 -7.63 -11.49
N TRP A 146 -10.24 -8.01 -10.24
CA TRP A 146 -8.86 -7.90 -9.81
C TRP A 146 -8.08 -9.01 -10.49
N THR A 147 -7.27 -8.64 -11.46
CA THR A 147 -6.50 -9.59 -12.26
C THR A 147 -5.09 -9.83 -11.71
N MET A 148 -4.65 -9.04 -10.74
CA MET A 148 -3.35 -9.18 -10.10
C MET A 148 -3.38 -10.25 -9.00
N ARG A 149 -3.23 -11.52 -9.39
CA ARG A 149 -3.13 -12.65 -8.45
C ARG A 149 -1.72 -12.90 -7.94
N ALA A 150 -0.70 -12.26 -8.51
CA ALA A 150 0.68 -12.43 -8.09
C ALA A 150 1.06 -11.32 -7.11
N GLU A 151 1.38 -11.68 -5.87
CA GLU A 151 2.02 -10.75 -4.95
C GLU A 151 3.35 -10.29 -5.57
N PRO A 152 3.69 -8.97 -5.46
CA PRO A 152 5.00 -8.49 -5.86
C PRO A 152 6.10 -9.27 -5.15
N ALA A 153 7.13 -9.70 -5.87
CA ALA A 153 8.24 -10.48 -5.31
C ALA A 153 9.15 -9.63 -4.40
N GLY A 154 9.13 -8.29 -4.55
CA GLY A 154 9.96 -7.35 -3.80
C GLY A 154 9.53 -7.19 -2.35
N ASP A 155 10.43 -6.74 -1.50
CA ASP A 155 10.19 -6.33 -0.11
C ASP A 155 10.04 -4.80 -0.07
N GLY A 156 8.81 -4.33 -0.24
CA GLY A 156 8.49 -2.90 -0.26
C GLY A 156 8.78 -2.23 1.08
N ALA A 157 8.62 -2.95 2.19
CA ALA A 157 8.92 -2.44 3.52
C ALA A 157 10.39 -2.06 3.67
N LYS A 158 11.31 -2.89 3.16
CA LYS A 158 12.76 -2.56 3.16
C LYS A 158 13.08 -1.34 2.32
N LEU A 159 12.44 -1.17 1.19
CA LEU A 159 12.63 0.01 0.35
C LEU A 159 12.17 1.28 1.07
N ILE A 160 11.01 1.24 1.75
CA ILE A 160 10.54 2.37 2.55
C ILE A 160 11.50 2.65 3.72
N ASP A 161 11.98 1.62 4.41
CA ASP A 161 12.94 1.79 5.51
C ASP A 161 14.26 2.42 5.03
N ALA A 162 14.75 2.04 3.85
CA ALA A 162 15.90 2.67 3.21
C ALA A 162 15.64 4.14 2.85
N ALA A 163 14.45 4.45 2.30
CA ALA A 163 14.05 5.83 2.02
C ALA A 163 14.00 6.70 3.28
N VAL A 164 13.46 6.16 4.37
CA VAL A 164 13.42 6.81 5.70
C VAL A 164 14.83 7.13 6.21
N ALA A 165 15.78 6.24 6.00
CA ALA A 165 17.17 6.44 6.43
C ALA A 165 17.89 7.54 5.62
N LEU A 166 17.54 7.69 4.34
CA LEU A 166 18.15 8.68 3.45
C LEU A 166 17.54 10.08 3.58
N ASN A 167 16.26 10.20 3.92
CA ASN A 167 15.54 11.48 3.97
C ASN A 167 14.98 11.75 5.38
N THR A 168 15.82 12.28 6.24
CA THR A 168 15.44 12.57 7.63
C THR A 168 14.33 13.61 7.77
N ALA A 169 14.21 14.55 6.83
CA ALA A 169 13.21 15.61 6.86
C ALA A 169 11.80 15.05 6.63
N GLN A 170 11.63 14.10 5.72
CA GLN A 170 10.34 13.45 5.41
C GLN A 170 10.15 12.09 6.11
N ALA A 171 11.13 11.65 6.88
CA ALA A 171 11.11 10.37 7.57
C ALA A 171 9.85 10.12 8.44
N PRO A 172 9.31 11.09 9.19
CA PRO A 172 8.09 10.87 9.97
C PRO A 172 6.88 10.48 9.11
N GLU A 173 6.70 11.15 7.97
CA GLU A 173 5.59 10.88 7.06
C GLU A 173 5.76 9.53 6.35
N MET A 174 6.98 9.21 5.90
CA MET A 174 7.30 7.92 5.28
C MET A 174 7.09 6.74 6.26
N ARG A 175 7.45 6.90 7.55
CA ARG A 175 7.18 5.89 8.59
C ARG A 175 5.69 5.71 8.82
N LYS A 176 4.92 6.80 8.83
CA LYS A 176 3.45 6.72 8.93
C LYS A 176 2.85 5.97 7.75
N ALA A 177 3.31 6.25 6.52
CA ALA A 177 2.91 5.52 5.32
C ALA A 177 3.18 4.01 5.46
N ARG A 178 4.39 3.63 5.89
CA ARG A 178 4.75 2.23 6.14
C ARG A 178 3.82 1.56 7.15
N GLN A 179 3.50 2.23 8.25
CA GLN A 179 2.58 1.69 9.26
C GLN A 179 1.17 1.46 8.71
N LEU A 180 0.69 2.31 7.80
CA LEU A 180 -0.62 2.14 7.16
C LEU A 180 -0.66 0.94 6.21
N LEU A 181 0.44 0.66 5.53
CA LEU A 181 0.55 -0.44 4.57
C LEU A 181 0.70 -1.81 5.26
N MET A 182 1.26 -1.85 6.47
CA MET A 182 1.54 -3.09 7.22
C MET A 182 0.35 -3.55 8.09
N ARG A 183 -0.76 -2.85 8.07
CA ARG A 183 -2.00 -3.24 8.76
C ARG A 183 -2.83 -4.15 7.89
#